data_ef88db56140a04d6c6e4272b06e497a2
#
_entry.id   ef88db56140a04d6c6e4272b06e497a2
#
_cell.length_a   1.000
_cell.length_b   1.000
_cell.length_c   1.000
_cell.angle_alpha   90.00
_cell.angle_beta   90.00
_cell.angle_gamma   90.00
#
_symmetry.space_group_name_H-M   'P 1'
#
loop_
_entity.id
_entity.type
_entity.pdbx_description
1 polymer ?
#
loop_
_entity_poly.entity_id
_entity_poly.type
_entity_poly.pdbx_seq_one_letter_code
_entity_poly.pdbx_strand_id
1 'polypeptide(L)'
;MMGISGEQQHRYMFANFIQRNLALQEFRTGHELGVESTAQYMRTELAKALRSGPYQVNLLMGGYDHVEGRAKLFWMDYLGTLQQVNKGAQGYAGYFVNSVLDNAFHKDMTLDQGVEAAKKCIHEL
;
A
#
# COMPACT_ATOMS: atom_id res chain seq x y z
N MET A 1 3.26 4.62 -4.92
CA MET A 1 2.66 5.38 -3.80
C MET A 1 2.35 4.44 -2.65
N MET A 2 2.61 4.88 -1.42
CA MET A 2 2.41 4.05 -0.23
C MET A 2 1.75 4.87 0.88
N GLY A 3 0.62 4.37 1.40
CA GLY A 3 0.03 4.85 2.63
C GLY A 3 0.44 3.93 3.76
N ILE A 4 0.89 4.48 4.87
CA ILE A 4 1.42 3.70 5.98
C ILE A 4 0.82 4.15 7.31
N SER A 5 0.42 3.20 8.14
CA SER A 5 -0.08 3.43 9.48
C SER A 5 0.71 2.59 10.49
N GLY A 6 0.59 2.93 11.76
CA GLY A 6 1.26 2.22 12.84
C GLY A 6 2.10 3.13 13.72
N GLU A 7 3.10 2.56 14.38
CA GLU A 7 3.98 3.30 15.27
C GLU A 7 4.81 4.33 14.49
N GLN A 8 4.88 5.57 14.98
CA GLN A 8 5.43 6.71 14.24
C GLN A 8 6.87 6.50 13.78
N GLN A 9 7.73 6.05 14.66
CA GLN A 9 9.14 5.83 14.34
C GLN A 9 9.30 4.70 13.31
N HIS A 10 8.54 3.64 13.45
CA HIS A 10 8.57 2.50 12.52
C HIS A 10 8.06 2.90 11.13
N ARG A 11 7.03 3.74 11.05
CA ARG A 11 6.54 4.26 9.77
C ARG A 11 7.66 5.01 9.02
N TYR A 12 8.33 5.90 9.72
CA TYR A 12 9.42 6.68 9.14
C TYR A 12 10.59 5.78 8.72
N MET A 13 11.04 4.91 9.60
CA MET A 13 12.17 4.02 9.34
C MET A 13 11.90 3.08 8.18
N PHE A 14 10.73 2.45 8.17
CA PHE A 14 10.36 1.51 7.12
C PHE A 14 10.22 2.21 5.76
N ALA A 15 9.52 3.35 5.71
CA ALA A 15 9.35 4.10 4.48
C ALA A 15 10.68 4.54 3.88
N ASN A 16 11.60 5.05 4.69
CA ASN A 16 12.94 5.44 4.24
C ASN A 16 13.76 4.25 3.74
N PHE A 17 13.72 3.15 4.48
CA PHE A 17 14.44 1.94 4.11
C PHE A 17 13.99 1.44 2.73
N ILE A 18 12.70 1.32 2.53
CA ILE A 18 12.13 0.85 1.26
C ILE A 18 12.47 1.82 0.13
N GLN A 19 12.28 3.11 0.34
CA GLN A 19 12.55 4.12 -0.69
C GLN A 19 14.01 4.10 -1.13
N ARG A 20 14.94 4.04 -0.18
CA ARG A 20 16.39 3.99 -0.48
C ARG A 20 16.77 2.74 -1.25
N ASN A 21 16.25 1.60 -0.85
CA ASN A 21 16.57 0.33 -1.51
C ASN A 21 15.95 0.23 -2.89
N LEU A 22 14.75 0.75 -3.10
CA LEU A 22 14.14 0.81 -4.43
C LEU A 22 14.92 1.75 -5.34
N ALA A 23 15.34 2.91 -4.84
CA ALA A 23 16.17 3.86 -5.60
C ALA A 23 17.51 3.23 -5.99
N LEU A 24 18.14 2.49 -5.07
CA LEU A 24 19.39 1.79 -5.33
C LEU A 24 19.22 0.70 -6.39
N GLN A 25 18.13 -0.04 -6.33
CA GLN A 25 17.80 -1.08 -7.31
C GLN A 25 17.60 -0.47 -8.71
N GLU A 26 16.86 0.61 -8.81
CA GLU A 26 16.67 1.36 -10.06
C GLU A 26 18.01 1.85 -10.62
N PHE A 27 18.88 2.36 -9.76
CA PHE A 27 20.19 2.84 -10.14
C PHE A 27 21.07 1.71 -10.70
N ARG A 28 21.01 0.51 -10.09
CA ARG A 28 21.81 -0.64 -10.51
C ARG A 28 21.31 -1.28 -11.81
N THR A 29 20.01 -1.36 -11.99
CA THR A 29 19.39 -2.09 -13.11
C THR A 29 19.02 -1.18 -14.28
N GLY A 30 18.92 0.13 -14.06
CA GLY A 30 18.53 1.09 -15.08
C GLY A 30 17.03 1.17 -15.33
N HIS A 31 16.20 0.45 -14.56
CA HIS A 31 14.74 0.51 -14.66
C HIS A 31 14.09 0.36 -13.30
N GLU A 32 12.86 0.84 -13.18
CA GLU A 32 12.07 0.71 -11.97
C GLU A 32 11.58 -0.72 -11.76
N LEU A 33 11.47 -1.11 -10.49
CA LEU A 33 10.85 -2.36 -10.10
C LEU A 33 9.34 -2.26 -10.31
N GLY A 34 8.70 -3.29 -10.86
CA GLY A 34 7.27 -3.32 -11.09
C GLY A 34 6.46 -3.26 -9.78
N VAL A 35 5.17 -2.96 -9.89
CA VAL A 35 4.29 -2.78 -8.73
C VAL A 35 4.23 -4.03 -7.86
N GLU A 36 3.97 -5.16 -8.46
CA GLU A 36 3.87 -6.44 -7.74
C GLU A 36 5.21 -6.85 -7.12
N SER A 37 6.30 -6.67 -7.86
CA SER A 37 7.65 -6.97 -7.35
C SER A 37 8.01 -6.07 -6.18
N THR A 38 7.63 -4.80 -6.22
CA THR A 38 7.79 -3.86 -5.11
C THR A 38 7.01 -4.32 -3.88
N ALA A 39 5.76 -4.75 -4.07
CA ALA A 39 4.93 -5.28 -3.00
C ALA A 39 5.55 -6.53 -2.36
N GLN A 40 6.04 -7.46 -3.17
CA GLN A 40 6.73 -8.66 -2.69
C GLN A 40 8.01 -8.32 -1.94
N TYR A 41 8.76 -7.34 -2.40
CA TYR A 41 9.96 -6.87 -1.71
C TYR A 41 9.62 -6.32 -0.32
N MET A 42 8.62 -5.45 -0.22
CA MET A 42 8.19 -4.88 1.06
C MET A 42 7.69 -5.96 2.03
N ARG A 43 6.91 -6.91 1.52
CA ARG A 43 6.45 -8.06 2.30
C ARG A 43 7.62 -8.86 2.86
N THR A 44 8.61 -9.15 2.04
CA THR A 44 9.79 -9.91 2.44
C THR A 44 10.56 -9.20 3.55
N GLU A 45 10.72 -7.89 3.45
CA GLU A 45 11.42 -7.11 4.48
C GLU A 45 10.64 -7.07 5.80
N LEU A 46 9.31 -6.95 5.75
CA LEU A 46 8.48 -7.05 6.96
C LEU A 46 8.58 -8.43 7.61
N ALA A 47 8.51 -9.48 6.82
CA ALA A 47 8.61 -10.85 7.31
C ALA A 47 9.98 -11.15 7.93
N LYS A 48 11.07 -10.65 7.34
CA LYS A 48 12.42 -10.80 7.91
C LYS A 48 12.54 -10.12 9.27
N ALA A 49 11.96 -8.95 9.42
CA ALA A 49 12.05 -8.17 10.65
C ALA A 49 11.20 -8.75 11.79
N LEU A 50 10.16 -9.52 11.46
CA LEU A 50 9.12 -9.93 12.41
C LEU A 50 9.66 -10.59 13.68
N ARG A 51 10.66 -11.42 13.56
CA ARG A 51 11.20 -12.21 14.69
C ARG A 51 12.36 -11.52 15.43
N SER A 52 12.98 -10.52 14.84
CA SER A 52 14.17 -9.88 15.43
C SER A 52 13.91 -8.45 15.90
N GLY A 53 13.09 -7.71 15.20
CA GLY A 53 12.76 -6.33 15.51
C GLY A 53 11.67 -5.88 14.56
N PRO A 54 10.40 -6.26 14.82
CA PRO A 54 9.33 -6.03 13.86
C PRO A 54 9.06 -4.55 13.65
N TYR A 55 8.76 -4.20 12.41
CA TYR A 55 8.14 -2.92 12.10
C TYR A 55 6.65 -3.02 12.40
N GLN A 56 6.17 -2.23 13.35
CA GLN A 56 4.75 -2.18 13.70
C GLN A 56 4.02 -1.24 12.75
N VAL A 57 3.88 -1.68 11.52
CA VAL A 57 3.28 -0.88 10.44
C VAL A 57 2.32 -1.72 9.62
N ASN A 58 1.28 -1.07 9.12
CA ASN A 58 0.37 -1.63 8.14
C ASN A 58 0.33 -0.67 6.95
N LEU A 59 0.20 -1.18 5.75
CA LEU A 59 0.28 -0.35 4.56
C LEU A 59 -0.78 -0.68 3.51
N LEU A 60 -1.04 0.35 2.70
CA LEU A 60 -1.67 0.21 1.39
C LEU A 60 -0.65 0.72 0.37
N MET A 61 -0.37 -0.08 -0.64
CA MET A 61 0.57 0.28 -1.69
C MET A 61 -0.13 0.22 -3.04
N GLY A 62 -0.08 1.33 -3.78
CA GLY A 62 -0.67 1.43 -5.10
C GLY A 62 0.34 1.85 -6.14
N GLY A 63 0.13 1.39 -7.35
CA GLY A 63 0.94 1.75 -8.49
C GLY A 63 0.27 1.36 -9.80
N TYR A 64 0.86 1.81 -10.89
CA TYR A 64 0.40 1.48 -12.23
C TYR A 64 1.36 0.51 -12.89
N ASP A 65 0.83 -0.61 -13.33
CA ASP A 65 1.59 -1.63 -14.05
C ASP A 65 1.54 -1.31 -15.55
N HIS A 66 2.66 -0.83 -16.08
CA HIS A 66 2.76 -0.44 -17.49
C HIS A 66 2.75 -1.63 -18.44
N VAL A 67 3.12 -2.82 -17.98
CA VAL A 67 3.12 -4.03 -18.81
C VAL A 67 1.69 -4.54 -18.97
N GLU A 68 0.95 -4.64 -17.87
CA GLU A 68 -0.45 -5.08 -17.90
C GLU A 68 -1.43 -3.94 -18.23
N GLY A 69 -0.97 -2.69 -18.19
CA GLY A 69 -1.78 -1.53 -18.51
C GLY A 69 -2.89 -1.24 -17.51
N ARG A 70 -2.67 -1.53 -16.21
CA ARG A 70 -3.67 -1.32 -15.17
C ARG A 70 -3.07 -0.89 -13.85
N ALA A 71 -3.89 -0.23 -13.04
CA ALA A 71 -3.54 0.08 -11.65
C ALA A 71 -3.69 -1.15 -10.77
N LYS A 72 -2.82 -1.26 -9.78
CA LYS A 72 -2.87 -2.33 -8.78
C LYS A 72 -2.76 -1.72 -7.39
N LEU A 73 -3.52 -2.28 -6.45
CA LEU A 73 -3.52 -1.90 -5.05
C LEU A 73 -3.25 -3.15 -4.21
N PHE A 74 -2.35 -3.02 -3.23
CA PHE A 74 -1.98 -4.09 -2.32
C PHE A 74 -2.23 -3.67 -0.87
N TRP A 75 -2.80 -4.57 -0.11
CA TRP A 75 -2.97 -4.48 1.33
C TRP A 75 -1.88 -5.31 1.99
N MET A 76 -1.25 -4.77 3.03
CA MET A 76 -0.16 -5.46 3.73
C MET A 76 -0.18 -5.12 5.21
N ASP A 77 0.04 -6.11 6.08
CA ASP A 77 0.13 -5.90 7.51
C ASP A 77 1.57 -6.11 8.02
N TYR A 78 1.76 -5.83 9.30
CA TYR A 78 3.07 -5.95 9.95
C TYR A 78 3.61 -7.38 10.00
N LEU A 79 2.75 -8.38 9.83
CA LEU A 79 3.14 -9.79 9.78
C LEU A 79 3.70 -10.20 8.42
N GLY A 80 3.61 -9.31 7.44
CA GLY A 80 4.02 -9.62 6.08
C GLY A 80 2.95 -10.34 5.27
N THR A 81 1.68 -10.23 5.66
CA THR A 81 0.56 -10.73 4.87
C THR A 81 0.32 -9.76 3.72
N LEU A 82 0.37 -10.26 2.50
CA LEU A 82 0.20 -9.47 1.28
C LEU A 82 -1.04 -9.95 0.52
N GLN A 83 -1.91 -9.02 0.18
CA GLN A 83 -3.12 -9.29 -0.59
C GLN A 83 -3.35 -8.19 -1.62
N GLN A 84 -3.53 -8.58 -2.87
CA GLN A 84 -4.01 -7.63 -3.88
C GLN A 84 -5.50 -7.38 -3.66
N VAL A 85 -5.88 -6.12 -3.61
CA VAL A 85 -7.26 -5.70 -3.32
C VAL A 85 -7.73 -4.63 -4.31
N ASN A 86 -9.01 -4.47 -4.42
CA ASN A 86 -9.60 -3.38 -5.22
C ASN A 86 -9.81 -2.12 -4.38
N LYS A 87 -10.00 -2.30 -3.09
CA LYS A 87 -10.19 -1.23 -2.10
C LYS A 87 -9.71 -1.74 -0.75
N GLY A 88 -9.38 -0.83 0.14
CA GLY A 88 -8.95 -1.21 1.46
C GLY A 88 -8.75 -0.02 2.38
N ALA A 89 -8.69 -0.31 3.67
CA ALA A 89 -8.41 0.67 4.70
C ALA A 89 -7.58 0.01 5.80
N GLN A 90 -6.83 0.81 6.53
CA GLN A 90 -6.02 0.36 7.65
C GLN A 90 -6.42 1.14 8.91
N GLY A 91 -6.18 0.51 10.07
CA GLY A 91 -6.45 1.13 11.37
C GLY A 91 -7.93 1.27 11.68
N TYR A 92 -8.25 2.20 12.56
CA TYR A 92 -9.62 2.46 13.00
C TYR A 92 -10.54 2.92 11.88
N ALA A 93 -9.99 3.58 10.88
CA ALA A 93 -10.74 4.02 9.71
C ALA A 93 -11.48 2.88 9.03
N GLY A 94 -10.90 1.68 9.00
CA GLY A 94 -11.52 0.50 8.40
C GLY A 94 -12.90 0.18 8.94
N TYR A 95 -13.15 0.44 10.22
CA TYR A 95 -14.46 0.20 10.85
C TYR A 95 -15.55 1.13 10.31
N PHE A 96 -15.17 2.30 9.82
CA PHE A 96 -16.13 3.31 9.38
C PHE A 96 -16.26 3.38 7.86
N VAL A 97 -15.15 3.15 7.14
CA VAL A 97 -15.11 3.40 5.70
C VAL A 97 -15.34 2.15 4.84
N ASN A 98 -15.27 0.95 5.39
CA ASN A 98 -15.46 -0.27 4.59
C ASN A 98 -16.84 -0.31 3.92
N SER A 99 -17.90 0.06 4.64
CA SER A 99 -19.24 0.12 4.05
C SER A 99 -19.37 1.20 2.98
N VAL A 100 -18.73 2.35 3.22
CA VAL A 100 -18.70 3.46 2.24
C VAL A 100 -18.00 3.00 0.97
N LEU A 101 -16.84 2.34 1.10
CA LEU A 101 -16.09 1.81 -0.02
C LEU A 101 -16.87 0.72 -0.78
N ASP A 102 -17.52 -0.18 -0.06
CA ASP A 102 -18.33 -1.24 -0.68
C ASP A 102 -19.48 -0.66 -1.53
N ASN A 103 -20.08 0.43 -1.06
CA ASN A 103 -21.17 1.09 -1.79
C ASN A 103 -20.66 1.97 -2.93
N ALA A 104 -19.50 2.58 -2.79
CA ALA A 104 -18.96 3.54 -3.76
C ALA A 104 -18.15 2.86 -4.88
N PHE A 105 -17.53 1.72 -4.57
CA PHE A 105 -16.66 1.05 -5.54
C PHE A 105 -17.45 0.33 -6.62
N HIS A 106 -17.05 0.52 -7.87
CA HIS A 106 -17.47 -0.31 -9.00
C HIS A 106 -16.29 -0.49 -9.95
N LYS A 107 -16.33 -1.55 -10.74
CA LYS A 107 -15.28 -1.85 -11.72
C LYS A 107 -15.20 -0.71 -12.75
N ASP A 108 -13.96 -0.44 -13.19
CA ASP A 108 -13.69 0.56 -14.23
C ASP A 108 -14.08 1.99 -13.83
N MET A 109 -13.87 2.34 -12.56
CA MET A 109 -14.05 3.72 -12.08
C MET A 109 -13.07 4.66 -12.76
N THR A 110 -13.56 5.87 -13.09
CA THR A 110 -12.67 6.96 -13.49
C THR A 110 -11.93 7.53 -12.28
N LEU A 111 -10.86 8.29 -12.55
CA LEU A 111 -10.12 8.96 -11.49
C LEU A 111 -11.03 9.87 -10.66
N ASP A 112 -11.90 10.65 -11.31
CA ASP A 112 -12.83 11.55 -10.61
C ASP A 112 -13.79 10.79 -9.70
N GLN A 113 -14.31 9.66 -10.15
CA GLN A 113 -15.15 8.79 -9.33
C GLN A 113 -14.39 8.23 -8.12
N GLY A 114 -13.14 7.84 -8.32
CA GLY A 114 -12.27 7.37 -7.23
C GLY A 114 -12.00 8.46 -6.21
N VAL A 115 -11.71 9.68 -6.66
CA VAL A 115 -11.50 10.84 -5.79
C VAL A 115 -12.76 11.15 -4.97
N GLU A 116 -13.93 11.11 -5.60
CA GLU A 116 -15.20 11.35 -4.89
C GLU A 116 -15.49 10.24 -3.85
N ALA A 117 -15.18 8.98 -4.17
CA ALA A 117 -15.29 7.89 -3.21
C ALA A 117 -14.37 8.10 -2.01
N ALA A 118 -13.12 8.53 -2.25
CA ALA A 118 -12.17 8.83 -1.18
C ALA A 118 -12.64 10.01 -0.30
N LYS A 119 -13.21 11.06 -0.91
CA LYS A 119 -13.79 12.19 -0.18
C LYS A 119 -14.93 11.73 0.73
N LYS A 120 -15.80 10.84 0.25
CA LYS A 120 -16.88 10.28 1.06
C LYS A 120 -16.31 9.53 2.28
N CYS A 121 -15.24 8.77 2.09
CA CYS A 121 -14.58 8.07 3.20
C CYS A 121 -14.04 9.06 4.24
N ILE A 122 -13.37 10.12 3.80
CA ILE A 122 -12.84 11.15 4.70
C ILE A 122 -13.99 11.86 5.44
N HIS A 123 -15.08 12.13 4.76
CA HIS A 123 -16.25 12.78 5.37
C HIS A 123 -16.90 11.91 6.46
N GLU A 124 -16.86 10.59 6.29
CA GLU A 124 -17.38 9.63 7.28
C GLU A 124 -16.52 9.55 8.55
N LEU A 125 -15.27 9.90 8.47
CA LEU A 125 -14.36 9.92 9.62
C LEU A 125 -14.53 11.17 10.47
#